data_a30ec4ec7b700fbc7b0a72768057a5f6
#
_entry.id   a30ec4ec7b700fbc7b0a72768057a5f6
#
_cell.length_a   1.000
_cell.length_b   1.000
_cell.length_c   1.000
_cell.angle_alpha   90.00
_cell.angle_beta   90.00
_cell.angle_gamma   90.00
#
_symmetry.space_group_name_H-M   'P 1'
#
loop_
_entity.id
_entity.type
_entity.pdbx_description
1 polymer ?
#
loop_
_entity_poly.entity_id
_entity_poly.type
_entity_poly.pdbx_seq_one_letter_code
_entity_poly.pdbx_strand_id
1 'polypeptide(L)'
;MNRVFKNSILILLFLVAIPSWASLSSTVDRTQIETNETIQLTVRYSGKAPSGEPDFSGIERDFSIASNSRQQQFSWVNGQSTSYTDWKILLIPKRQGKLTIPSLNFMGSRSQAVVINVRPADPSANATSGQPVFIETTVDKDMAFIQEQIILTHRLHYSVPLQDISISEFEIPDAIIQQISGIR
;
A
#
# COMPACT_ATOMS: atom_id res chain seq x y z
N MET A 1 -25.33 40.28 -46.15
CA MET A 1 -25.51 40.06 -44.72
C MET A 1 -25.03 38.68 -44.20
N ASN A 2 -24.23 37.92 -44.97
CA ASN A 2 -23.85 36.52 -44.62
C ASN A 2 -22.36 36.24 -44.37
N ARG A 3 -21.48 37.24 -44.45
CA ARG A 3 -20.05 37.05 -44.24
C ARG A 3 -19.60 37.25 -42.77
N VAL A 4 -20.29 38.12 -42.04
CA VAL A 4 -19.97 38.42 -40.64
C VAL A 4 -20.35 37.25 -39.71
N PHE A 5 -21.42 36.51 -40.04
CA PHE A 5 -21.89 35.38 -39.23
C PHE A 5 -20.98 34.14 -39.36
N LYS A 6 -20.32 33.91 -40.52
CA LYS A 6 -19.39 32.80 -40.70
C LYS A 6 -18.10 32.95 -39.89
N ASN A 7 -17.59 34.18 -39.75
CA ASN A 7 -16.38 34.43 -38.98
C ASN A 7 -16.61 34.39 -37.47
N SER A 8 -17.83 34.73 -36.99
CA SER A 8 -18.17 34.65 -35.57
C SER A 8 -18.27 33.18 -35.09
N ILE A 9 -18.73 32.26 -35.93
CA ILE A 9 -18.80 30.82 -35.59
C ILE A 9 -17.41 30.19 -35.55
N LEU A 10 -16.48 30.66 -36.40
CA LEU A 10 -15.10 30.14 -36.43
C LEU A 10 -14.30 30.56 -35.19
N ILE A 11 -14.57 31.75 -34.63
CA ILE A 11 -13.92 32.25 -33.40
C ILE A 11 -14.48 31.53 -32.18
N LEU A 12 -15.75 31.11 -32.17
CA LEU A 12 -16.36 30.40 -31.04
C LEU A 12 -15.85 28.97 -30.90
N LEU A 13 -15.38 28.34 -32.00
CA LEU A 13 -14.85 26.98 -31.97
C LEU A 13 -13.42 26.87 -31.41
N PHE A 14 -12.72 28.00 -31.27
CA PHE A 14 -11.33 28.01 -30.79
C PHE A 14 -11.23 28.18 -29.26
N LEU A 15 -12.34 28.34 -28.53
CA LEU A 15 -12.34 28.61 -27.07
C LEU A 15 -12.53 27.36 -26.19
N VAL A 16 -12.58 26.15 -26.75
CA VAL A 16 -12.70 24.93 -25.97
C VAL A 16 -11.38 24.16 -25.93
N ALA A 17 -10.29 24.85 -25.63
CA ALA A 17 -9.11 24.18 -25.13
C ALA A 17 -9.33 23.88 -23.65
N ILE A 18 -9.84 22.70 -23.33
CA ILE A 18 -9.90 22.22 -21.96
C ILE A 18 -8.43 22.04 -21.49
N PRO A 19 -7.93 22.86 -20.55
CA PRO A 19 -6.58 22.65 -20.04
C PRO A 19 -6.53 21.28 -19.37
N SER A 20 -5.68 20.39 -19.87
CA SER A 20 -5.34 19.16 -19.19
C SER A 20 -4.52 19.54 -17.94
N TRP A 21 -5.21 19.66 -16.82
CA TRP A 21 -4.57 20.03 -15.56
C TRP A 21 -3.87 18.79 -15.01
N ALA A 22 -2.59 18.95 -14.73
CA ALA A 22 -1.90 17.98 -13.89
C ALA A 22 -2.65 17.85 -12.57
N SER A 23 -2.93 16.63 -12.15
CA SER A 23 -3.69 16.35 -10.93
C SER A 23 -2.90 15.44 -10.00
N LEU A 24 -2.98 15.72 -8.71
CA LEU A 24 -2.44 14.87 -7.65
C LEU A 24 -3.60 14.21 -6.92
N SER A 25 -3.57 12.89 -6.79
CA SER A 25 -4.58 12.12 -6.04
C SER A 25 -3.90 11.17 -5.06
N SER A 26 -4.57 10.95 -3.93
CA SER A 26 -4.15 9.98 -2.90
C SER A 26 -5.28 8.97 -2.70
N THR A 27 -4.97 7.69 -2.82
CA THR A 27 -5.90 6.58 -2.62
C THR A 27 -5.26 5.52 -1.74
N VAL A 28 -6.07 4.79 -0.99
CA VAL A 28 -5.63 3.68 -0.14
C VAL A 28 -6.36 2.41 -0.56
N ASP A 29 -5.75 1.26 -0.31
CA ASP A 29 -6.34 -0.05 -0.59
C ASP A 29 -7.53 -0.34 0.33
N ARG A 30 -7.50 0.18 1.57
CA ARG A 30 -8.58 0.03 2.56
C ARG A 30 -8.58 1.19 3.56
N THR A 31 -9.73 1.48 4.18
CA THR A 31 -9.90 2.56 5.17
C THR A 31 -10.13 2.05 6.60
N GLN A 32 -10.20 0.73 6.78
CA GLN A 32 -10.32 0.07 8.08
C GLN A 32 -9.24 -0.98 8.18
N ILE A 33 -8.42 -0.91 9.22
CA ILE A 33 -7.32 -1.83 9.50
C ILE A 33 -7.21 -2.09 11.00
N GLU A 34 -6.44 -3.11 11.36
CA GLU A 34 -6.01 -3.37 12.73
C GLU A 34 -4.60 -2.82 13.00
N THR A 35 -4.22 -2.70 14.27
CA THR A 35 -2.92 -2.11 14.67
C THR A 35 -1.70 -2.89 14.18
N ASN A 36 -1.87 -4.17 13.87
CA ASN A 36 -0.83 -5.07 13.34
C ASN A 36 -0.85 -5.20 11.80
N GLU A 37 -1.76 -4.48 11.13
CA GLU A 37 -1.87 -4.49 9.67
C GLU A 37 -1.17 -3.31 9.02
N THR A 38 -0.76 -3.51 7.78
CA THR A 38 -0.22 -2.46 6.92
C THR A 38 -1.28 -1.97 5.92
N ILE A 39 -1.13 -0.74 5.44
CA ILE A 39 -1.99 -0.14 4.42
C ILE A 39 -1.14 0.38 3.27
N GLN A 40 -1.58 0.16 2.04
CA GLN A 40 -0.92 0.70 0.86
C GLN A 40 -1.56 2.03 0.45
N LEU A 41 -0.78 3.11 0.56
CA LEU A 41 -1.11 4.41 -0.01
C LEU A 41 -0.54 4.50 -1.42
N THR A 42 -1.39 4.85 -2.39
CA THR A 42 -0.97 5.19 -3.75
C THR A 42 -1.19 6.68 -3.98
N VAL A 43 -0.11 7.41 -4.23
CA VAL A 43 -0.14 8.82 -4.62
C VAL A 43 0.14 8.90 -6.11
N ARG A 44 -0.83 9.39 -6.89
CA ARG A 44 -0.74 9.49 -8.34
C ARG A 44 -0.66 10.95 -8.78
N TYR A 45 0.36 11.26 -9.55
CA TYR A 45 0.47 12.50 -10.28
C TYR A 45 0.22 12.24 -11.78
N SER A 46 -0.86 12.81 -12.31
CA SER A 46 -1.21 12.71 -13.73
C SER A 46 -0.60 13.89 -14.46
N GLY A 47 0.25 13.62 -15.45
CA GLY A 47 0.97 14.63 -16.21
C GLY A 47 2.36 14.16 -16.62
N LYS A 48 3.14 15.07 -17.22
CA LYS A 48 4.53 14.79 -17.60
C LYS A 48 5.33 14.35 -16.37
N ALA A 49 6.20 13.36 -16.55
CA ALA A 49 7.07 12.83 -15.50
C ALA A 49 7.74 13.95 -14.69
N PRO A 50 7.44 14.07 -13.39
CA PRO A 50 7.96 15.16 -12.57
C PRO A 50 9.39 14.87 -12.11
N SER A 51 10.14 15.94 -11.82
CA SER A 51 11.37 15.86 -11.05
C SER A 51 11.03 15.87 -9.56
N GLY A 52 11.59 14.92 -8.79
CA GLY A 52 11.36 14.83 -7.33
C GLY A 52 10.10 14.02 -6.96
N GLU A 53 9.69 14.17 -5.70
CA GLU A 53 8.56 13.47 -5.09
C GLU A 53 7.78 14.42 -4.15
N PRO A 54 6.51 14.09 -3.82
CA PRO A 54 5.76 14.81 -2.80
C PRO A 54 6.44 14.72 -1.43
N ASP A 55 6.22 15.74 -0.59
CA ASP A 55 6.65 15.70 0.81
C ASP A 55 5.72 14.78 1.61
N PHE A 56 6.26 13.65 2.07
CA PHE A 56 5.55 12.65 2.87
C PHE A 56 5.73 12.83 4.38
N SER A 57 6.50 13.80 4.85
CA SER A 57 6.80 14.01 6.28
C SER A 57 5.55 14.19 7.13
N GLY A 58 4.49 14.79 6.59
CA GLY A 58 3.21 14.94 7.28
C GLY A 58 2.49 13.62 7.60
N ILE A 59 2.81 12.53 6.89
CA ILE A 59 2.25 11.20 7.13
C ILE A 59 2.88 10.57 8.38
N GLU A 60 4.16 10.86 8.63
CA GLU A 60 4.93 10.24 9.71
C GLU A 60 4.43 10.56 11.12
N ARG A 61 3.55 11.55 11.25
CA ARG A 61 2.91 11.84 12.54
C ARG A 61 2.06 10.67 13.03
N ASP A 62 1.27 10.06 12.16
CA ASP A 62 0.29 9.02 12.48
C ASP A 62 0.70 7.62 11.99
N PHE A 63 1.65 7.54 11.04
CA PHE A 63 2.11 6.29 10.43
C PHE A 63 3.63 6.22 10.38
N SER A 64 4.18 5.01 10.31
CA SER A 64 5.57 4.76 9.91
C SER A 64 5.59 4.31 8.45
N ILE A 65 6.52 4.84 7.67
CA ILE A 65 6.72 4.44 6.27
C ILE A 65 7.63 3.21 6.26
N ALA A 66 7.08 2.06 5.88
CA ALA A 66 7.83 0.80 5.77
C ALA A 66 8.54 0.68 4.41
N SER A 67 7.92 1.15 3.33
CA SER A 67 8.53 1.20 2.01
C SER A 67 7.94 2.33 1.17
N ASN A 68 8.73 2.83 0.21
CA ASN A 68 8.32 3.79 -0.80
C ASN A 68 8.88 3.35 -2.14
N SER A 69 8.02 3.19 -3.14
CA SER A 69 8.42 2.84 -4.50
C SER A 69 7.77 3.77 -5.50
N ARG A 70 8.52 4.17 -6.53
CA ARG A 70 8.06 5.04 -7.60
C ARG A 70 7.95 4.28 -8.90
N GLN A 71 6.78 4.41 -9.56
CA GLN A 71 6.51 3.83 -10.88
C GLN A 71 6.07 4.92 -11.84
N GLN A 72 6.61 4.91 -13.05
CA GLN A 72 6.19 5.82 -14.12
C GLN A 72 5.57 5.03 -15.25
N GLN A 73 4.43 5.52 -15.71
CA GLN A 73 3.73 4.95 -16.86
C GLN A 73 3.59 6.01 -17.95
N PHE A 74 3.93 5.62 -19.14
CA PHE A 74 3.70 6.40 -20.34
C PHE A 74 2.92 5.54 -21.35
N SER A 75 1.88 6.10 -21.93
CA SER A 75 1.09 5.46 -22.96
C SER A 75 0.83 6.42 -24.11
N TRP A 76 0.93 5.91 -25.34
CA TRP A 76 0.60 6.64 -26.54
C TRP A 76 -0.42 5.82 -27.35
N VAL A 77 -1.65 6.34 -27.45
CA VAL A 77 -2.74 5.69 -28.16
C VAL A 77 -3.43 6.73 -29.06
N ASN A 78 -3.56 6.43 -30.34
CA ASN A 78 -4.26 7.28 -31.32
C ASN A 78 -3.82 8.76 -31.32
N GLY A 79 -2.51 9.02 -31.21
CA GLY A 79 -1.96 10.38 -31.21
C GLY A 79 -2.11 11.12 -29.88
N GLN A 80 -2.75 10.54 -28.86
CA GLN A 80 -2.82 11.08 -27.53
C GLN A 80 -1.80 10.41 -26.62
N SER A 81 -1.00 11.21 -25.93
CA SER A 81 -0.07 10.75 -24.89
C SER A 81 -0.65 10.96 -23.52
N THR A 82 -0.66 9.91 -22.72
CA THR A 82 -0.95 10.00 -21.29
C THR A 82 0.25 9.55 -20.48
N SER A 83 0.57 10.27 -19.44
CA SER A 83 1.62 9.87 -18.51
C SER A 83 1.17 10.11 -17.08
N TYR A 84 1.59 9.23 -16.18
CA TYR A 84 1.41 9.40 -14.76
C TYR A 84 2.57 8.80 -13.98
N THR A 85 2.76 9.30 -12.78
CA THR A 85 3.73 8.77 -11.81
C THR A 85 2.99 8.36 -10.56
N ASP A 86 3.19 7.14 -10.13
CA ASP A 86 2.65 6.58 -8.89
C ASP A 86 3.77 6.42 -7.87
N TRP A 87 3.54 6.89 -6.64
CA TRP A 87 4.30 6.53 -5.46
C TRP A 87 3.44 5.57 -4.64
N LYS A 88 3.92 4.34 -4.49
CA LYS A 88 3.30 3.31 -3.64
C LYS A 88 4.05 3.25 -2.33
N ILE A 89 3.35 3.58 -1.26
CA ILE A 89 3.91 3.74 0.08
C ILE A 89 3.21 2.77 1.01
N LEU A 90 3.97 1.89 1.64
CA LEU A 90 3.47 0.97 2.65
C LEU A 90 3.55 1.64 4.01
N LEU A 91 2.42 1.77 4.68
CA LEU A 91 2.25 2.48 5.94
C LEU A 91 1.89 1.51 7.07
N ILE A 92 2.51 1.71 8.23
CA ILE A 92 2.21 1.02 9.49
C ILE A 92 1.59 2.04 10.43
N PRO A 93 0.40 1.81 11.02
CA PRO A 93 -0.21 2.74 11.96
C PRO A 93 0.58 2.78 13.27
N LYS A 94 0.78 3.97 13.84
CA LYS A 94 1.50 4.15 15.12
C LYS A 94 0.58 4.05 16.35
N ARG A 95 -0.73 4.14 16.16
CA ARG A 95 -1.73 4.14 17.23
C ARG A 95 -3.10 3.73 16.72
N GLN A 96 -3.98 3.41 17.66
CA GLN A 96 -5.39 3.12 17.38
C GLN A 96 -6.22 4.41 17.17
N GLY A 97 -7.41 4.24 16.61
CA GLY A 97 -8.39 5.30 16.42
C GLY A 97 -8.42 5.84 14.99
N LYS A 98 -8.96 7.03 14.84
CA LYS A 98 -8.99 7.72 13.55
C LYS A 98 -7.66 8.39 13.28
N LEU A 99 -6.96 7.90 12.28
CA LEU A 99 -5.71 8.47 11.78
C LEU A 99 -5.97 9.17 10.46
N THR A 100 -5.19 10.21 10.15
CA THR A 100 -5.38 10.98 8.94
C THR A 100 -4.10 11.03 8.12
N ILE A 101 -4.17 10.55 6.89
CA ILE A 101 -3.18 10.85 5.86
C ILE A 101 -3.49 12.26 5.37
N PRO A 102 -2.61 13.25 5.58
CA PRO A 102 -2.88 14.63 5.22
C PRO A 102 -2.94 14.82 3.70
N SER A 103 -3.52 15.92 3.27
CA SER A 103 -3.43 16.33 1.87
C SER A 103 -1.97 16.66 1.53
N LEU A 104 -1.49 16.08 0.43
CA LEU A 104 -0.13 16.29 -0.08
C LEU A 104 -0.15 17.39 -1.14
N ASN A 105 0.91 18.19 -1.19
CA ASN A 105 1.11 19.19 -2.22
C ASN A 105 2.31 18.80 -3.09
N PHE A 106 2.14 18.86 -4.41
CA PHE A 106 3.21 18.57 -5.34
C PHE A 106 2.97 19.26 -6.68
N MET A 107 4.00 19.97 -7.19
CA MET A 107 3.96 20.65 -8.49
C MET A 107 2.72 21.54 -8.69
N GLY A 108 2.30 22.25 -7.64
CA GLY A 108 1.12 23.13 -7.67
C GLY A 108 -0.24 22.40 -7.60
N SER A 109 -0.24 21.07 -7.56
CA SER A 109 -1.45 20.24 -7.36
C SER A 109 -1.54 19.78 -5.92
N ARG A 110 -2.77 19.51 -5.46
CA ARG A 110 -3.05 19.08 -4.10
C ARG A 110 -3.92 17.83 -4.10
N SER A 111 -3.55 16.82 -3.30
CA SER A 111 -4.39 15.65 -3.07
C SER A 111 -5.44 15.88 -1.99
N GLN A 112 -6.42 14.99 -1.90
CA GLN A 112 -7.35 14.95 -0.77
C GLN A 112 -6.69 14.24 0.42
N ALA A 113 -7.12 14.62 1.64
CA ALA A 113 -6.78 13.89 2.85
C ALA A 113 -7.61 12.59 2.94
N VAL A 114 -7.03 11.53 3.51
CA VAL A 114 -7.70 10.25 3.69
C VAL A 114 -7.74 9.89 5.17
N VAL A 115 -8.92 9.49 5.66
CA VAL A 115 -9.11 9.04 7.04
C VAL A 115 -9.08 7.52 7.11
N ILE A 116 -8.27 6.98 8.02
CA ILE A 116 -8.13 5.56 8.28
C ILE A 116 -8.63 5.27 9.69
N ASN A 117 -9.48 4.26 9.84
CA ASN A 117 -9.93 3.77 11.13
C ASN A 117 -9.08 2.57 11.55
N VAL A 118 -8.27 2.75 12.58
CA VAL A 118 -7.40 1.70 13.13
C VAL A 118 -8.04 1.13 14.38
N ARG A 119 -8.41 -0.15 14.34
CA ARG A 119 -8.97 -0.90 15.46
C ARG A 119 -7.87 -1.61 16.24
N PRO A 120 -8.09 -1.95 17.52
CA PRO A 120 -7.24 -2.89 18.23
C PRO A 120 -7.13 -4.18 17.43
N ALA A 121 -5.95 -4.79 17.40
CA ALA A 121 -5.81 -6.14 16.90
C ALA A 121 -6.66 -7.07 17.79
N ASP A 122 -7.50 -7.90 17.17
CA ASP A 122 -8.24 -8.93 17.89
C ASP A 122 -7.29 -10.10 18.17
N PRO A 123 -6.95 -10.38 19.43
CA PRO A 123 -6.08 -11.50 19.75
C PRO A 123 -6.70 -12.86 19.40
N SER A 124 -8.03 -12.91 19.19
CA SER A 124 -8.77 -14.13 18.79
C SER A 124 -8.94 -14.25 17.28
N ALA A 125 -8.86 -13.16 16.55
CA ALA A 125 -8.79 -13.18 15.11
C ALA A 125 -7.37 -13.59 14.74
N ASN A 126 -7.20 -14.89 14.47
CA ASN A 126 -5.97 -15.35 13.81
C ASN A 126 -5.60 -14.31 12.76
N ALA A 127 -4.39 -13.76 12.84
CA ALA A 127 -3.84 -12.66 12.04
C ALA A 127 -3.87 -12.89 10.51
N THR A 128 -4.85 -13.62 10.02
CA THR A 128 -4.93 -14.32 8.75
C THR A 128 -5.77 -13.61 7.71
N SER A 129 -6.63 -12.68 8.13
CA SER A 129 -7.56 -12.03 7.20
C SER A 129 -6.88 -10.87 6.48
N GLY A 130 -6.31 -11.15 5.32
CA GLY A 130 -5.85 -10.14 4.37
C GLY A 130 -4.35 -10.04 4.13
N GLN A 131 -3.52 -10.81 4.82
CA GLN A 131 -2.10 -10.91 4.46
C GLN A 131 -1.89 -11.92 3.34
N PRO A 132 -1.21 -11.55 2.25
CA PRO A 132 -0.92 -12.48 1.15
C PRO A 132 0.02 -13.62 1.56
N VAL A 133 0.79 -13.44 2.63
CA VAL A 133 1.73 -14.43 3.20
C VAL A 133 1.73 -14.28 4.72
N PHE A 134 1.53 -15.38 5.43
CA PHE A 134 1.65 -15.40 6.90
C PHE A 134 2.06 -16.80 7.40
N ILE A 135 2.63 -16.84 8.61
CA ILE A 135 3.00 -18.09 9.28
C ILE A 135 2.06 -18.29 10.47
N GLU A 136 1.41 -19.43 10.49
CA GLU A 136 0.65 -19.92 11.63
C GLU A 136 1.57 -20.85 12.45
N THR A 137 1.68 -20.56 13.75
CA THR A 137 2.46 -21.38 14.68
C THR A 137 1.55 -21.97 15.73
N THR A 138 1.54 -23.28 15.85
CA THR A 138 0.76 -24.01 16.85
C THR A 138 1.64 -24.95 17.64
N VAL A 139 1.30 -25.14 18.93
CA VAL A 139 1.92 -26.14 19.80
C VAL A 139 0.90 -27.20 20.16
N ASP A 140 1.36 -28.42 20.37
CA ASP A 140 0.48 -29.55 20.71
C ASP A 140 0.00 -29.52 22.17
N LYS A 141 0.67 -28.77 23.05
CA LYS A 141 0.32 -28.65 24.47
C LYS A 141 0.81 -27.33 25.08
N ASP A 142 0.04 -26.78 26.02
CA ASP A 142 0.35 -25.52 26.69
C ASP A 142 1.29 -25.68 27.91
N MET A 143 1.43 -26.89 28.43
CA MET A 143 2.30 -27.24 29.54
C MET A 143 3.02 -28.55 29.26
N ALA A 144 4.30 -28.62 29.63
CA ALA A 144 5.12 -29.81 29.53
C ALA A 144 6.00 -29.98 30.76
N PHE A 145 6.35 -31.24 31.05
CA PHE A 145 7.32 -31.56 32.10
C PHE A 145 8.75 -31.45 31.54
N ILE A 146 9.72 -31.35 32.46
CA ILE A 146 11.15 -31.36 32.08
C ILE A 146 11.46 -32.65 31.28
N GLN A 147 12.13 -32.52 30.13
CA GLN A 147 12.45 -33.58 29.18
C GLN A 147 11.26 -34.15 28.41
N GLU A 148 10.09 -33.52 28.49
CA GLU A 148 8.94 -33.89 27.66
C GLU A 148 9.06 -33.26 26.28
N GLN A 149 8.65 -34.00 25.27
CA GLN A 149 8.59 -33.54 23.90
C GLN A 149 7.40 -32.60 23.69
N ILE A 150 7.64 -31.45 23.04
CA ILE A 150 6.64 -30.51 22.55
C ILE A 150 6.73 -30.47 21.04
N ILE A 151 5.60 -30.56 20.35
CA ILE A 151 5.56 -30.44 18.89
C ILE A 151 5.14 -29.02 18.52
N LEU A 152 6.05 -28.31 17.92
CA LEU A 152 5.83 -26.99 17.34
C LEU A 152 5.55 -27.13 15.85
N THR A 153 4.39 -26.68 15.38
CA THR A 153 4.02 -26.74 13.97
C THR A 153 3.96 -25.33 13.39
N HIS A 154 4.77 -25.07 12.37
CA HIS A 154 4.72 -23.87 11.56
C HIS A 154 4.06 -24.19 10.23
N ARG A 155 2.98 -23.43 9.89
CA ARG A 155 2.33 -23.48 8.59
C ARG A 155 2.50 -22.16 7.89
N LEU A 156 3.08 -22.20 6.69
CA LEU A 156 3.14 -21.04 5.82
C LEU A 156 1.88 -21.02 4.94
N HIS A 157 1.08 -19.99 5.11
CA HIS A 157 -0.08 -19.72 4.26
C HIS A 157 0.28 -18.63 3.25
N TYR A 158 -0.05 -18.84 1.98
CA TYR A 158 0.23 -17.87 0.92
C TYR A 158 -0.86 -17.88 -0.15
N SER A 159 -1.18 -16.68 -0.65
CA SER A 159 -2.13 -16.46 -1.75
C SER A 159 -1.48 -15.84 -2.98
N VAL A 160 -0.16 -15.63 -2.93
CA VAL A 160 0.66 -15.08 -4.02
C VAL A 160 1.80 -16.05 -4.34
N PRO A 161 2.30 -16.11 -5.58
CA PRO A 161 3.47 -16.91 -5.91
C PRO A 161 4.68 -16.47 -5.07
N LEU A 162 5.31 -17.43 -4.38
CA LEU A 162 6.54 -17.22 -3.62
C LEU A 162 7.72 -17.62 -4.51
N GLN A 163 8.75 -16.77 -4.59
CA GLN A 163 9.91 -17.05 -5.46
C GLN A 163 11.06 -17.69 -4.71
N ASP A 164 11.37 -17.26 -3.50
CA ASP A 164 12.44 -17.85 -2.70
C ASP A 164 11.97 -18.01 -1.25
N ILE A 165 11.90 -19.24 -0.77
CA ILE A 165 11.55 -19.55 0.61
C ILE A 165 12.82 -20.11 1.27
N SER A 166 13.32 -19.40 2.28
CA SER A 166 14.34 -19.91 3.18
C SER A 166 13.83 -19.89 4.60
N ILE A 167 14.07 -20.97 5.33
CA ILE A 167 13.76 -21.08 6.75
C ILE A 167 15.10 -21.06 7.48
N SER A 168 15.32 -20.03 8.32
CA SER A 168 16.48 -19.97 9.20
C SER A 168 16.34 -21.01 10.31
N GLU A 169 17.48 -21.48 10.81
CA GLU A 169 17.51 -22.37 11.95
C GLU A 169 16.84 -21.72 13.16
N PHE A 170 16.04 -22.50 13.87
CA PHE A 170 15.28 -22.03 15.02
C PHE A 170 16.04 -22.42 16.29
N GLU A 171 16.39 -21.45 17.11
CA GLU A 171 17.08 -21.68 18.37
C GLU A 171 16.17 -21.29 19.55
N ILE A 172 16.01 -22.19 20.50
CA ILE A 172 15.35 -21.92 21.79
C ILE A 172 16.37 -22.20 22.89
N PRO A 173 16.68 -21.24 23.77
CA PRO A 173 17.56 -21.47 24.89
C PRO A 173 17.07 -22.67 25.73
N ASP A 174 17.99 -23.52 26.15
CA ASP A 174 17.75 -24.70 26.99
C ASP A 174 16.82 -25.77 26.38
N ALA A 175 16.63 -25.79 25.05
CA ALA A 175 15.87 -26.82 24.35
C ALA A 175 16.71 -27.51 23.26
N ILE A 176 16.46 -28.82 23.09
CA ILE A 176 17.00 -29.58 21.96
C ILE A 176 15.94 -29.59 20.86
N ILE A 177 16.25 -28.98 19.73
CA ILE A 177 15.34 -28.89 18.59
C ILE A 177 15.68 -29.99 17.58
N GLN A 178 14.68 -30.77 17.18
CA GLN A 178 14.79 -31.76 16.12
C GLN A 178 13.73 -31.49 15.06
N GLN A 179 14.14 -31.22 13.85
CA GLN A 179 13.20 -31.08 12.73
C GLN A 179 12.71 -32.46 12.31
N ILE A 180 11.37 -32.67 12.38
CA ILE A 180 10.77 -34.00 12.22
C ILE A 180 10.27 -34.26 10.81
N SER A 181 9.95 -33.27 9.98
CA SER A 181 9.44 -33.56 8.66
C SER A 181 9.68 -32.52 7.60
N GLY A 182 9.63 -33.02 6.39
CA GLY A 182 9.67 -32.27 5.18
C GLY A 182 8.36 -31.58 4.83
N ILE A 183 8.47 -30.67 3.92
CA ILE A 183 7.43 -29.89 3.24
C ILE A 183 6.39 -30.87 2.65
N ARG A 184 5.13 -30.65 2.98
CA ARG A 184 3.97 -31.27 2.30
C ARG A 184 3.28 -30.25 1.43
#